data_df42e9896faf11ab9965092d560781e9
#
_entry.id   df42e9896faf11ab9965092d560781e9
#
_cell.length_a   1.000
_cell.length_b   1.000
_cell.length_c   1.000
_cell.angle_alpha   90.00
_cell.angle_beta   90.00
_cell.angle_gamma   90.00
#
_symmetry.space_group_name_H-M   'P 1'
#
loop_
_entity.id
_entity.type
_entity.pdbx_description
1 polymer ?
#
loop_
_entity_poly.entity_id
_entity_poly.type
_entity_poly.pdbx_seq_one_letter_code
_entity_poly.pdbx_strand_id
1 'polypeptide(L)'
;MQRSLPTSSSRPRTPDFSASPRDLGAIPFNRPFATGREIEYMRQALAGLHIAGDGAFTRRCQEHLESLLGAPRVLLTTSCTDALEMAALLLRIRPGDEVIVPAFSFVSTANAFVLHGARPVFADIRSDTLNLDEDRVENLIGPRTKAIVVVHYAGIGCEMGRIGEIAAHHGLAVIEDNAHGLLGRWNGRPLGSFGRLATLSFHETKNFSCGEGGALVVNDGNLVERAEILREKGTDRAGFFRGEVDRYTWKDVGSSYLPSDLLAAFLLAQFEAADTIQHERRRVWNRYFEGLRQWSQYHGARLPAIPDQSDQPYHMFYLLLPSAEGQQGLIDHSGVSTSLR
;
A
#
# COMPACT_ATOMS: atom_id res chain seq x y z
N MET A 1 -20.13 60.95 5.22
CA MET A 1 -19.03 60.45 4.41
C MET A 1 -19.03 58.91 4.47
N GLN A 2 -19.71 58.29 3.54
CA GLN A 2 -19.71 56.84 3.39
C GLN A 2 -18.53 56.45 2.50
N ARG A 3 -17.63 55.63 3.02
CA ARG A 3 -16.57 55.01 2.23
C ARG A 3 -17.07 53.67 1.69
N SER A 4 -17.23 53.64 0.40
CA SER A 4 -17.50 52.41 -0.40
C SER A 4 -16.29 51.51 -0.38
N LEU A 5 -16.48 50.24 0.01
CA LEU A 5 -15.51 49.15 -0.13
C LEU A 5 -15.44 48.67 -1.58
N PRO A 6 -14.26 48.38 -2.15
CA PRO A 6 -14.16 47.87 -3.50
C PRO A 6 -14.55 46.38 -3.51
N THR A 7 -15.56 46.04 -4.31
CA THR A 7 -15.89 44.66 -4.67
C THR A 7 -14.94 44.15 -5.73
N SER A 8 -13.90 43.44 -5.37
CA SER A 8 -13.07 42.66 -6.30
C SER A 8 -13.40 41.19 -6.13
N SER A 9 -14.35 40.70 -6.92
CA SER A 9 -14.63 39.29 -7.07
C SER A 9 -13.66 38.67 -8.07
N SER A 10 -12.41 38.45 -7.66
CA SER A 10 -11.52 37.54 -8.39
C SER A 10 -11.78 36.13 -7.88
N ARG A 11 -12.49 35.31 -8.68
CA ARG A 11 -12.55 33.86 -8.48
C ARG A 11 -11.12 33.34 -8.44
N PRO A 12 -10.73 32.50 -7.46
CA PRO A 12 -9.42 31.88 -7.48
C PRO A 12 -9.30 31.06 -8.76
N ARG A 13 -8.28 31.33 -9.56
CA ARG A 13 -7.96 30.52 -10.74
C ARG A 13 -7.67 29.11 -10.25
N THR A 14 -8.43 28.12 -10.72
CA THR A 14 -8.05 26.70 -10.60
C THR A 14 -6.64 26.55 -11.17
N PRO A 15 -5.71 25.86 -10.46
CA PRO A 15 -4.42 25.55 -11.04
C PRO A 15 -4.64 24.84 -12.37
N ASP A 16 -4.02 25.35 -13.41
CA ASP A 16 -4.02 24.70 -14.72
C ASP A 16 -3.05 23.51 -14.67
N PHE A 17 -3.58 22.35 -14.44
CA PHE A 17 -2.82 21.07 -14.46
C PHE A 17 -2.56 20.57 -15.89
N SER A 18 -2.97 21.31 -16.92
CA SER A 18 -2.76 20.97 -18.33
C SER A 18 -1.39 21.43 -18.85
N ALA A 19 -0.44 21.83 -17.99
CA ALA A 19 0.89 22.20 -18.39
C ALA A 19 1.50 21.09 -19.26
N SER A 20 1.52 21.35 -20.55
CA SER A 20 2.15 20.56 -21.60
C SER A 20 3.61 20.26 -21.23
N PRO A 21 4.14 19.07 -21.50
CA PRO A 21 5.54 18.75 -21.28
C PRO A 21 6.40 19.58 -22.23
N ARG A 22 6.81 20.76 -21.78
CA ARG A 22 7.84 21.57 -22.42
C ARG A 22 9.14 21.23 -21.72
N ASP A 23 9.69 20.15 -22.05
CA ASP A 23 11.06 19.70 -22.08
C ASP A 23 11.06 18.17 -22.04
N LEU A 24 11.26 17.55 -23.20
CA LEU A 24 11.49 16.11 -23.32
C LEU A 24 12.88 15.72 -22.78
N GLY A 25 13.45 16.49 -21.86
CA GLY A 25 14.80 16.28 -21.34
C GLY A 25 14.92 15.21 -20.26
N ALA A 26 13.91 14.97 -19.44
CA ALA A 26 13.94 13.92 -18.41
C ALA A 26 12.52 13.37 -18.13
N ILE A 27 12.40 12.05 -18.15
CA ILE A 27 11.16 11.37 -17.72
C ILE A 27 11.26 11.15 -16.22
N PRO A 28 10.36 11.75 -15.39
CA PRO A 28 10.41 11.57 -13.95
C PRO A 28 10.08 10.11 -13.58
N PHE A 29 10.70 9.61 -12.51
CA PHE A 29 10.42 8.27 -11.99
C PHE A 29 8.94 8.08 -11.64
N ASN A 30 8.33 9.08 -11.04
CA ASN A 30 6.93 9.09 -10.67
C ASN A 30 6.29 10.44 -10.97
N ARG A 31 5.01 10.42 -11.29
CA ARG A 31 4.17 11.61 -11.43
C ARG A 31 2.82 11.34 -10.78
N PRO A 32 2.56 11.93 -9.61
CA PRO A 32 1.25 11.81 -8.95
C PRO A 32 0.13 12.30 -9.87
N PHE A 33 -0.97 11.58 -9.86
CA PHE A 33 -2.18 11.96 -10.59
C PHE A 33 -3.12 12.70 -9.65
N ALA A 34 -3.65 13.83 -10.11
CA ALA A 34 -4.71 14.55 -9.40
C ALA A 34 -6.00 14.48 -10.22
N THR A 35 -7.10 14.14 -9.56
CA THR A 35 -8.44 14.04 -10.18
C THR A 35 -9.09 15.39 -10.38
N GLY A 36 -8.64 16.41 -9.63
CA GLY A 36 -9.22 17.75 -9.54
C GLY A 36 -10.25 17.91 -8.42
N ARG A 37 -10.67 16.81 -7.76
CA ARG A 37 -11.66 16.84 -6.66
C ARG A 37 -11.02 16.89 -5.28
N GLU A 38 -9.72 16.65 -5.16
CA GLU A 38 -8.99 16.58 -3.90
C GLU A 38 -9.14 17.89 -3.09
N ILE A 39 -8.92 19.03 -3.74
CA ILE A 39 -9.01 20.34 -3.10
C ILE A 39 -10.43 20.64 -2.60
N GLU A 40 -11.44 20.22 -3.35
CA GLU A 40 -12.83 20.40 -2.93
C GLU A 40 -13.15 19.55 -1.68
N TYR A 41 -12.72 18.32 -1.64
CA TYR A 41 -12.92 17.44 -0.47
C TYR A 41 -12.14 17.92 0.76
N MET A 42 -10.91 18.41 0.59
CA MET A 42 -10.16 19.03 1.67
C MET A 42 -10.85 20.29 2.21
N ARG A 43 -11.47 21.12 1.35
CA ARG A 43 -12.28 22.25 1.78
C ARG A 43 -13.52 21.82 2.59
N GLN A 44 -14.17 20.72 2.19
CA GLN A 44 -15.31 20.18 2.94
C GLN A 44 -14.86 19.67 4.32
N ALA A 45 -13.72 18.99 4.42
CA ALA A 45 -13.16 18.58 5.71
C ALA A 45 -12.88 19.79 6.63
N LEU A 46 -12.30 20.86 6.09
CA LEU A 46 -12.07 22.11 6.81
C LEU A 46 -13.39 22.77 7.26
N ALA A 47 -14.40 22.82 6.38
CA ALA A 47 -15.70 23.40 6.72
C ALA A 47 -16.45 22.59 7.79
N GLY A 48 -16.21 21.28 7.88
CA GLY A 48 -16.76 20.41 8.91
C GLY A 48 -16.11 20.55 10.28
N LEU A 49 -15.10 21.42 10.43
CA LEU A 49 -14.36 21.71 11.68
C LEU A 49 -13.74 20.47 12.36
N HIS A 50 -13.60 19.34 11.64
CA HIS A 50 -12.93 18.15 12.13
C HIS A 50 -11.86 17.72 11.12
N ILE A 51 -10.61 18.03 11.43
CA ILE A 51 -9.44 17.75 10.56
C ILE A 51 -8.52 16.67 11.13
N ALA A 52 -8.76 16.23 12.37
CA ALA A 52 -8.05 15.11 12.98
C ALA A 52 -8.51 13.78 12.38
N GLY A 53 -7.83 12.69 12.69
CA GLY A 53 -8.20 11.35 12.23
C GLY A 53 -9.60 10.92 12.68
N ASP A 54 -10.13 9.89 12.02
CA ASP A 54 -11.48 9.34 12.23
C ASP A 54 -12.64 10.33 11.92
N GLY A 55 -12.38 11.31 11.08
CA GLY A 55 -13.40 12.20 10.53
C GLY A 55 -14.31 11.51 9.49
N ALA A 56 -15.13 12.31 8.82
CA ALA A 56 -16.10 11.80 7.85
C ALA A 56 -15.44 11.16 6.62
N PHE A 57 -14.33 11.73 6.15
CA PHE A 57 -13.60 11.20 5.00
C PHE A 57 -12.82 9.93 5.36
N THR A 58 -12.24 9.88 6.55
CA THR A 58 -11.57 8.67 7.08
C THR A 58 -12.55 7.49 7.08
N ARG A 59 -13.75 7.67 7.65
CA ARG A 59 -14.78 6.61 7.67
C ARG A 59 -15.17 6.15 6.27
N ARG A 60 -15.44 7.08 5.35
CA ARG A 60 -15.79 6.75 3.95
C ARG A 60 -14.68 5.97 3.23
N CYS A 61 -13.42 6.33 3.45
CA CYS A 61 -12.29 5.58 2.91
C CYS A 61 -12.23 4.16 3.49
N GLN A 62 -12.40 4.01 4.80
CA GLN A 62 -12.38 2.71 5.47
C GLN A 62 -13.51 1.82 4.99
N GLU A 63 -14.74 2.32 4.95
CA GLU A 63 -15.94 1.62 4.43
C GLU A 63 -15.76 1.19 2.96
N HIS A 64 -15.18 2.07 2.13
CA HIS A 64 -14.87 1.73 0.75
C HIS A 64 -13.89 0.55 0.65
N LEU A 65 -12.82 0.58 1.43
CA LEU A 65 -11.81 -0.49 1.44
C LEU A 65 -12.35 -1.79 2.07
N GLU A 66 -13.16 -1.70 3.12
CA GLU A 66 -13.85 -2.85 3.73
C GLU A 66 -14.74 -3.55 2.71
N SER A 67 -15.55 -2.79 1.98
CA SER A 67 -16.39 -3.31 0.91
C SER A 67 -15.59 -3.93 -0.25
N LEU A 68 -14.51 -3.27 -0.67
CA LEU A 68 -13.66 -3.70 -1.79
C LEU A 68 -12.94 -5.02 -1.50
N LEU A 69 -12.46 -5.18 -0.27
CA LEU A 69 -11.65 -6.33 0.17
C LEU A 69 -12.50 -7.43 0.83
N GLY A 70 -13.73 -7.14 1.23
CA GLY A 70 -14.56 -8.04 2.04
C GLY A 70 -13.99 -8.22 3.45
N ALA A 71 -13.24 -7.24 3.96
CA ALA A 71 -12.58 -7.31 5.25
C ALA A 71 -13.51 -6.85 6.39
N PRO A 72 -13.48 -7.51 7.57
CA PRO A 72 -14.24 -7.08 8.73
C PRO A 72 -13.92 -5.65 9.18
N ARG A 73 -12.67 -5.22 9.04
CA ARG A 73 -12.22 -3.87 9.40
C ARG A 73 -11.01 -3.44 8.60
N VAL A 74 -11.04 -2.18 8.15
CA VAL A 74 -9.87 -1.49 7.61
C VAL A 74 -9.63 -0.21 8.41
N LEU A 75 -8.38 0.04 8.79
CA LEU A 75 -7.99 1.19 9.59
C LEU A 75 -6.95 2.00 8.82
N LEU A 76 -7.28 3.24 8.42
CA LEU A 76 -6.29 4.14 7.81
C LEU A 76 -5.15 4.43 8.80
N THR A 77 -3.92 4.44 8.28
CA THR A 77 -2.68 4.73 9.02
C THR A 77 -1.89 5.83 8.32
N THR A 78 -0.94 6.43 9.03
CA THR A 78 -0.07 7.49 8.50
C THR A 78 0.89 6.99 7.41
N SER A 79 1.19 5.68 7.40
CA SER A 79 1.95 5.01 6.34
C SER A 79 1.65 3.50 6.29
N CYS A 80 2.04 2.83 5.21
CA CYS A 80 2.06 1.37 5.15
C CYS A 80 3.04 0.77 6.17
N THR A 81 4.14 1.46 6.45
CA THR A 81 5.11 1.07 7.48
C THR A 81 4.45 0.99 8.85
N ASP A 82 3.66 2.00 9.23
CA ASP A 82 2.89 1.98 10.48
C ASP A 82 1.89 0.84 10.52
N ALA A 83 1.25 0.51 9.40
CA ALA A 83 0.36 -0.64 9.31
C ALA A 83 1.09 -1.97 9.54
N LEU A 84 2.32 -2.12 9.02
CA LEU A 84 3.19 -3.27 9.28
C LEU A 84 3.64 -3.34 10.75
N GLU A 85 3.99 -2.21 11.37
CA GLU A 85 4.32 -2.12 12.80
C GLU A 85 3.11 -2.51 13.67
N MET A 86 1.92 -2.03 13.32
CA MET A 86 0.68 -2.47 13.98
C MET A 86 0.44 -3.97 13.82
N ALA A 87 0.73 -4.55 12.65
CA ALA A 87 0.62 -6.00 12.45
C ALA A 87 1.58 -6.76 13.37
N ALA A 88 2.82 -6.29 13.55
CA ALA A 88 3.77 -6.89 14.50
C ALA A 88 3.25 -6.81 15.96
N LEU A 89 2.69 -5.67 16.37
CA LEU A 89 2.07 -5.50 17.68
C LEU A 89 0.87 -6.44 17.89
N LEU A 90 -0.02 -6.53 16.88
CA LEU A 90 -1.20 -7.40 16.93
C LEU A 90 -0.83 -8.87 17.07
N LEU A 91 0.21 -9.32 16.39
CA LEU A 91 0.71 -10.68 16.50
C LEU A 91 1.59 -10.91 17.74
N ARG A 92 1.77 -9.87 18.58
CA ARG A 92 2.58 -9.92 19.82
C ARG A 92 4.01 -10.39 19.56
N ILE A 93 4.59 -9.92 18.47
CA ILE A 93 5.99 -10.19 18.13
C ILE A 93 6.91 -9.71 19.27
N ARG A 94 7.88 -10.53 19.63
CA ARG A 94 8.79 -10.32 20.76
C ARG A 94 10.24 -10.54 20.35
N PRO A 95 11.21 -10.05 21.13
CA PRO A 95 12.61 -10.34 20.93
C PRO A 95 12.89 -11.85 20.84
N GLY A 96 13.57 -12.25 19.76
CA GLY A 96 13.91 -13.65 19.48
C GLY A 96 12.88 -14.41 18.64
N ASP A 97 11.67 -13.89 18.43
CA ASP A 97 10.75 -14.44 17.43
C ASP A 97 11.32 -14.29 16.03
N GLU A 98 10.92 -15.18 15.12
CA GLU A 98 11.33 -15.19 13.73
C GLU A 98 10.14 -14.90 12.81
N VAL A 99 10.41 -14.08 11.79
CA VAL A 99 9.42 -13.74 10.76
C VAL A 99 10.01 -14.00 9.39
N ILE A 100 9.37 -14.87 8.62
CA ILE A 100 9.80 -15.17 7.25
C ILE A 100 9.35 -14.03 6.35
N VAL A 101 10.30 -13.46 5.58
CA VAL A 101 10.08 -12.34 4.65
C VAL A 101 10.77 -12.62 3.32
N PRO A 102 10.30 -12.10 2.18
CA PRO A 102 11.01 -12.26 0.91
C PRO A 102 12.35 -11.51 0.93
N ALA A 103 13.38 -12.09 0.31
CA ALA A 103 14.70 -11.48 0.18
C ALA A 103 14.71 -10.24 -0.75
N PHE A 104 13.65 -10.08 -1.55
CA PHE A 104 13.47 -8.94 -2.45
C PHE A 104 12.19 -8.18 -2.09
N SER A 105 12.34 -7.11 -1.33
CA SER A 105 11.23 -6.24 -0.93
C SER A 105 11.74 -4.86 -0.51
N PHE A 106 10.82 -3.96 -0.18
CA PHE A 106 11.18 -2.72 0.48
C PHE A 106 11.54 -2.97 1.95
N VAL A 107 12.46 -2.17 2.49
CA VAL A 107 13.00 -2.38 3.85
C VAL A 107 11.94 -2.41 4.95
N SER A 108 10.82 -1.68 4.79
CA SER A 108 9.74 -1.63 5.78
C SER A 108 9.12 -2.99 6.04
N THR A 109 9.05 -3.87 5.03
CA THR A 109 8.51 -5.22 5.14
C THR A 109 9.21 -6.05 6.23
N ALA A 110 10.52 -5.89 6.37
CA ALA A 110 11.30 -6.56 7.43
C ALA A 110 11.44 -5.69 8.68
N ASN A 111 11.69 -4.39 8.48
CA ASN A 111 12.07 -3.47 9.56
C ASN A 111 10.97 -3.30 10.61
N ALA A 112 9.70 -3.33 10.22
CA ALA A 112 8.57 -3.25 11.14
C ALA A 112 8.60 -4.34 12.23
N PHE A 113 9.09 -5.53 11.90
CA PHE A 113 9.24 -6.63 12.86
C PHE A 113 10.54 -6.54 13.64
N VAL A 114 11.63 -6.06 13.01
CA VAL A 114 12.93 -5.82 13.68
C VAL A 114 12.78 -4.80 14.80
N LEU A 115 11.96 -3.77 14.64
CA LEU A 115 11.65 -2.78 15.69
C LEU A 115 11.08 -3.42 16.97
N HIS A 116 10.41 -4.57 16.84
CA HIS A 116 9.88 -5.35 17.96
C HIS A 116 10.82 -6.48 18.43
N GLY A 117 12.06 -6.48 17.91
CA GLY A 117 13.11 -7.44 18.29
C GLY A 117 13.03 -8.80 17.59
N ALA A 118 12.19 -8.94 16.57
CA ALA A 118 12.17 -10.14 15.75
C ALA A 118 13.42 -10.25 14.88
N ARG A 119 13.76 -11.48 14.54
CA ARG A 119 14.78 -11.81 13.55
C ARG A 119 14.10 -12.10 12.19
N PRO A 120 14.36 -11.33 11.14
CA PRO A 120 13.87 -11.66 9.80
C PRO A 120 14.61 -12.93 9.30
N VAL A 121 13.85 -13.85 8.72
CA VAL A 121 14.35 -15.03 8.02
C VAL A 121 14.01 -14.83 6.54
N PHE A 122 15.04 -14.58 5.73
CA PHE A 122 14.85 -14.27 4.33
C PHE A 122 14.59 -15.54 3.52
N ALA A 123 13.43 -15.59 2.85
CA ALA A 123 13.12 -16.58 1.85
C ALA A 123 13.52 -16.08 0.46
N ASP A 124 14.03 -16.97 -0.38
CA ASP A 124 14.33 -16.63 -1.77
C ASP A 124 13.05 -16.30 -2.54
N ILE A 125 13.21 -15.74 -3.72
CA ILE A 125 12.12 -15.30 -4.57
C ILE A 125 12.05 -16.12 -5.86
N ARG A 126 10.86 -16.21 -6.43
CA ARG A 126 10.65 -16.77 -7.76
C ARG A 126 11.35 -15.91 -8.80
N SER A 127 12.00 -16.54 -9.73
CA SER A 127 12.73 -15.85 -10.81
C SER A 127 11.81 -15.22 -11.87
N ASP A 128 10.54 -15.62 -11.93
CA ASP A 128 9.56 -15.14 -12.89
C ASP A 128 8.77 -13.92 -12.38
N THR A 129 8.16 -14.02 -11.20
CA THR A 129 7.28 -13.00 -10.63
C THR A 129 7.98 -12.07 -9.62
N LEU A 130 9.16 -12.45 -9.13
CA LEU A 130 9.90 -11.79 -8.04
C LEU A 130 9.17 -11.86 -6.68
N ASN A 131 8.10 -12.61 -6.60
CA ASN A 131 7.39 -12.89 -5.35
C ASN A 131 8.15 -13.93 -4.52
N LEU A 132 7.84 -13.99 -3.22
CA LEU A 132 8.35 -15.03 -2.33
C LEU A 132 8.13 -16.41 -2.96
N ASP A 133 9.18 -17.25 -3.00
CA ASP A 133 9.13 -18.63 -3.51
C ASP A 133 8.49 -19.53 -2.44
N GLU A 134 7.26 -19.94 -2.69
CA GLU A 134 6.45 -20.76 -1.79
C GLU A 134 7.09 -22.10 -1.45
N ASP A 135 7.86 -22.68 -2.38
CA ASP A 135 8.57 -23.96 -2.16
C ASP A 135 9.77 -23.85 -1.21
N ARG A 136 10.21 -22.63 -0.92
CA ARG A 136 11.31 -22.38 0.02
C ARG A 136 10.83 -22.12 1.44
N VAL A 137 9.57 -21.74 1.64
CA VAL A 137 9.05 -21.28 2.93
C VAL A 137 9.12 -22.36 4.00
N GLU A 138 8.65 -23.57 3.68
CA GLU A 138 8.49 -24.64 4.67
C GLU A 138 9.82 -25.05 5.31
N ASN A 139 10.92 -25.03 4.54
CA ASN A 139 12.27 -25.36 5.02
C ASN A 139 12.88 -24.28 5.96
N LEU A 140 12.28 -23.10 6.01
CA LEU A 140 12.72 -21.99 6.87
C LEU A 140 11.96 -21.92 8.20
N ILE A 141 10.91 -22.73 8.35
CA ILE A 141 10.08 -22.74 9.55
C ILE A 141 10.82 -23.42 10.69
N GLY A 142 10.97 -22.70 11.80
CA GLY A 142 11.54 -23.19 13.04
C GLY A 142 10.64 -22.95 14.24
N PRO A 143 11.03 -23.41 15.43
CA PRO A 143 10.20 -23.32 16.64
C PRO A 143 9.94 -21.86 17.10
N ARG A 144 10.70 -20.90 16.59
CA ARG A 144 10.52 -19.46 16.87
C ARG A 144 9.78 -18.71 15.76
N THR A 145 9.46 -19.37 14.66
CA THR A 145 8.71 -18.72 13.57
C THR A 145 7.30 -18.36 14.04
N LYS A 146 6.88 -17.11 13.82
CA LYS A 146 5.58 -16.57 14.21
C LYS A 146 4.70 -16.19 13.04
N ALA A 147 5.32 -15.72 11.96
CA ALA A 147 4.58 -15.22 10.81
C ALA A 147 5.36 -15.42 9.51
N ILE A 148 4.61 -15.42 8.42
CA ILE A 148 5.08 -15.31 7.04
C ILE A 148 4.55 -13.99 6.50
N VAL A 149 5.43 -13.12 6.01
CA VAL A 149 5.06 -11.90 5.32
C VAL A 149 5.28 -12.12 3.83
N VAL A 150 4.26 -11.92 3.05
CA VAL A 150 4.34 -11.95 1.58
C VAL A 150 4.28 -10.54 1.04
N VAL A 151 4.95 -10.29 -0.08
CA VAL A 151 4.85 -9.02 -0.82
C VAL A 151 4.29 -9.34 -2.19
N HIS A 152 3.15 -8.75 -2.54
CA HIS A 152 2.59 -8.87 -3.89
C HIS A 152 3.34 -7.91 -4.82
N TYR A 153 4.55 -8.34 -5.23
CA TYR A 153 5.48 -7.47 -5.95
C TYR A 153 4.90 -7.01 -7.29
N ALA A 154 5.04 -5.72 -7.57
CA ALA A 154 4.45 -5.04 -8.75
C ALA A 154 2.92 -5.19 -8.87
N GLY A 155 2.25 -5.71 -7.83
CA GLY A 155 0.82 -6.01 -7.82
C GLY A 155 0.48 -7.42 -8.33
N ILE A 156 1.48 -8.26 -8.57
CA ILE A 156 1.29 -9.66 -8.94
C ILE A 156 1.07 -10.48 -7.66
N GLY A 157 0.00 -11.26 -7.61
CA GLY A 157 -0.30 -12.11 -6.45
C GLY A 157 0.79 -13.16 -6.20
N CYS A 158 1.15 -13.38 -4.93
CA CYS A 158 1.89 -14.57 -4.52
C CYS A 158 1.01 -15.81 -4.64
N GLU A 159 1.60 -17.02 -4.60
CA GLU A 159 0.87 -18.29 -4.56
C GLU A 159 0.21 -18.48 -3.18
N MET A 160 -0.89 -17.73 -2.98
CA MET A 160 -1.56 -17.63 -1.68
C MET A 160 -2.21 -18.93 -1.24
N GLY A 161 -2.55 -19.84 -2.17
CA GLY A 161 -3.07 -21.16 -1.86
C GLY A 161 -2.03 -21.97 -1.08
N ARG A 162 -0.86 -22.15 -1.67
CA ARG A 162 0.24 -22.93 -1.07
C ARG A 162 0.77 -22.29 0.21
N ILE A 163 0.95 -20.96 0.23
CA ILE A 163 1.41 -20.24 1.42
C ILE A 163 0.39 -20.38 2.56
N GLY A 164 -0.89 -20.30 2.26
CA GLY A 164 -1.96 -20.49 3.24
C GLY A 164 -1.99 -21.91 3.84
N GLU A 165 -1.79 -22.94 3.01
CA GLU A 165 -1.67 -24.35 3.46
C GLU A 165 -0.49 -24.54 4.40
N ILE A 166 0.70 -24.06 4.03
CA ILE A 166 1.91 -24.11 4.86
C ILE A 166 1.66 -23.39 6.20
N ALA A 167 1.14 -22.17 6.16
CA ALA A 167 0.87 -21.39 7.36
C ALA A 167 -0.13 -22.08 8.29
N ALA A 168 -1.21 -22.65 7.74
CA ALA A 168 -2.21 -23.36 8.51
C ALA A 168 -1.63 -24.63 9.16
N HIS A 169 -0.82 -25.41 8.42
CA HIS A 169 -0.17 -26.63 8.94
C HIS A 169 0.74 -26.33 10.14
N HIS A 170 1.47 -25.21 10.09
CA HIS A 170 2.42 -24.82 11.14
C HIS A 170 1.85 -23.84 12.17
N GLY A 171 0.56 -23.46 12.08
CA GLY A 171 -0.08 -22.51 13.00
C GLY A 171 0.48 -21.10 12.94
N LEU A 172 0.97 -20.67 11.75
CA LEU A 172 1.58 -19.37 11.52
C LEU A 172 0.57 -18.34 11.02
N ALA A 173 0.81 -17.08 11.35
CA ALA A 173 0.07 -15.98 10.75
C ALA A 173 0.64 -15.63 9.37
N VAL A 174 -0.23 -15.33 8.40
CA VAL A 174 0.16 -14.70 7.13
C VAL A 174 -0.18 -13.22 7.18
N ILE A 175 0.77 -12.38 6.78
CA ILE A 175 0.61 -10.93 6.59
C ILE A 175 0.88 -10.63 5.12
N GLU A 176 -0.05 -9.93 4.47
CA GLU A 176 0.13 -9.47 3.11
C GLU A 176 0.64 -8.03 3.12
N ASP A 177 1.91 -7.81 2.75
CA ASP A 177 2.37 -6.48 2.34
C ASP A 177 1.82 -6.23 0.93
N ASN A 178 0.64 -5.62 0.90
CA ASN A 178 -0.10 -5.32 -0.32
C ASN A 178 0.10 -3.87 -0.77
N ALA A 179 1.30 -3.32 -0.53
CA ALA A 179 1.65 -1.95 -0.89
C ALA A 179 1.58 -1.66 -2.41
N HIS A 180 1.59 -2.70 -3.24
CA HIS A 180 1.54 -2.60 -4.71
C HIS A 180 0.25 -3.16 -5.31
N GLY A 181 -0.55 -3.89 -4.55
CA GLY A 181 -1.55 -4.80 -5.10
C GLY A 181 -3.02 -4.38 -4.91
N LEU A 182 -3.32 -3.16 -4.42
CA LEU A 182 -4.71 -2.72 -4.31
C LEU A 182 -5.41 -2.77 -5.67
N LEU A 183 -6.59 -3.39 -5.72
CA LEU A 183 -7.37 -3.80 -6.90
C LEU A 183 -6.82 -5.02 -7.64
N GLY A 184 -5.65 -5.56 -7.26
CA GLY A 184 -5.17 -6.84 -7.77
C GLY A 184 -5.97 -8.02 -7.21
N ARG A 185 -5.94 -9.14 -7.94
CA ARG A 185 -6.62 -10.37 -7.52
C ARG A 185 -5.72 -11.58 -7.76
N TRP A 186 -5.94 -12.61 -6.96
CA TRP A 186 -5.38 -13.93 -7.15
C TRP A 186 -6.51 -14.96 -7.14
N ASN A 187 -6.64 -15.73 -8.22
CA ASN A 187 -7.79 -16.64 -8.44
C ASN A 187 -9.15 -15.94 -8.19
N GLY A 188 -9.31 -14.70 -8.69
CA GLY A 188 -10.52 -13.90 -8.54
C GLY A 188 -10.73 -13.28 -7.16
N ARG A 189 -9.94 -13.63 -6.14
CA ARG A 189 -10.02 -13.07 -4.79
C ARG A 189 -9.11 -11.86 -4.64
N PRO A 190 -9.56 -10.75 -4.01
CA PRO A 190 -8.75 -9.54 -3.84
C PRO A 190 -7.46 -9.79 -3.07
N LEU A 191 -6.34 -9.23 -3.55
CA LEU A 191 -5.08 -9.17 -2.77
C LEU A 191 -5.30 -8.30 -1.54
N GLY A 192 -4.77 -8.74 -0.40
CA GLY A 192 -5.00 -8.11 0.91
C GLY A 192 -6.15 -8.76 1.69
N SER A 193 -6.80 -9.80 1.14
CA SER A 193 -7.88 -10.52 1.83
C SER A 193 -7.52 -11.94 2.30
N PHE A 194 -6.33 -12.45 1.98
CA PHE A 194 -5.93 -13.84 2.25
C PHE A 194 -5.33 -14.05 3.64
N GLY A 195 -4.41 -13.17 4.05
CA GLY A 195 -3.74 -13.27 5.34
C GLY A 195 -4.63 -12.84 6.51
N ARG A 196 -4.19 -13.13 7.73
CA ARG A 196 -4.86 -12.61 8.94
C ARG A 196 -4.90 -11.09 8.97
N LEU A 197 -3.84 -10.47 8.44
CA LEU A 197 -3.65 -9.02 8.32
C LEU A 197 -3.11 -8.71 6.93
N ALA A 198 -3.42 -7.53 6.42
CA ALA A 198 -2.76 -6.99 5.25
C ALA A 198 -2.49 -5.50 5.41
N THR A 199 -1.57 -4.97 4.63
CA THR A 199 -1.21 -3.55 4.67
C THR A 199 -1.31 -2.92 3.28
N LEU A 200 -1.77 -1.68 3.22
CA LEU A 200 -1.91 -0.90 1.99
C LEU A 200 -1.04 0.35 2.08
N SER A 201 -0.58 0.83 0.93
CA SER A 201 0.20 2.06 0.83
C SER A 201 -0.51 3.09 -0.04
N PHE A 202 -0.55 4.33 0.45
CA PHE A 202 -1.05 5.51 -0.27
C PHE A 202 0.01 6.59 -0.39
N HIS A 203 1.29 6.18 -0.37
CA HIS A 203 2.43 7.03 -0.69
C HIS A 203 2.31 7.58 -2.12
N GLU A 204 2.94 8.73 -2.42
CA GLU A 204 2.83 9.39 -3.73
C GLU A 204 3.18 8.51 -4.94
N THR A 205 4.01 7.48 -4.74
CA THR A 205 4.42 6.54 -5.80
C THR A 205 3.39 5.45 -6.10
N LYS A 206 2.34 5.32 -5.30
CA LYS A 206 1.36 4.24 -5.41
C LYS A 206 0.24 4.57 -6.41
N ASN A 207 -0.58 3.55 -6.72
CA ASN A 207 -1.69 3.69 -7.67
C ASN A 207 -2.71 4.73 -7.22
N PHE A 208 -2.97 4.76 -5.92
CA PHE A 208 -3.83 5.73 -5.23
C PHE A 208 -3.00 6.39 -4.15
N SER A 209 -3.00 7.70 -4.10
CA SER A 209 -2.10 8.44 -3.23
C SER A 209 -2.81 9.55 -2.48
N CYS A 210 -2.33 9.83 -1.28
CA CYS A 210 -2.61 11.07 -0.55
C CYS A 210 -1.32 11.78 -0.08
N GLY A 211 -0.22 11.53 -0.81
CA GLY A 211 1.12 11.99 -0.42
C GLY A 211 1.80 10.99 0.50
N GLU A 212 1.41 10.94 1.75
CA GLU A 212 1.76 9.92 2.73
C GLU A 212 0.47 9.31 3.30
N GLY A 213 0.43 7.98 3.40
CA GLY A 213 -0.71 7.26 3.94
C GLY A 213 -0.58 5.75 3.77
N GLY A 214 -1.37 5.04 4.56
CA GLY A 214 -1.50 3.59 4.49
C GLY A 214 -2.81 3.11 5.10
N ALA A 215 -2.98 1.80 5.14
CA ALA A 215 -4.05 1.18 5.90
C ALA A 215 -3.65 -0.20 6.39
N LEU A 216 -4.14 -0.54 7.56
CA LEU A 216 -4.14 -1.90 8.09
C LEU A 216 -5.50 -2.55 7.76
N VAL A 217 -5.46 -3.67 7.07
CA VAL A 217 -6.61 -4.54 6.82
C VAL A 217 -6.59 -5.64 7.87
N VAL A 218 -7.67 -5.76 8.64
CA VAL A 218 -7.82 -6.75 9.70
C VAL A 218 -8.82 -7.79 9.22
N ASN A 219 -8.33 -8.91 8.70
CA ASN A 219 -9.18 -10.01 8.21
C ASN A 219 -9.62 -10.95 9.32
N ASP A 220 -8.88 -11.02 10.45
CA ASP A 220 -9.27 -11.77 11.64
C ASP A 220 -10.09 -10.87 12.57
N GLY A 221 -11.41 -11.11 12.63
CA GLY A 221 -12.34 -10.31 13.43
C GLY A 221 -11.96 -10.23 14.92
N ASN A 222 -11.25 -11.23 15.46
CA ASN A 222 -10.81 -11.23 16.86
C ASN A 222 -9.73 -10.19 17.16
N LEU A 223 -9.09 -9.62 16.12
CA LEU A 223 -8.05 -8.61 16.26
C LEU A 223 -8.57 -7.18 16.14
N VAL A 224 -9.82 -6.97 15.73
CA VAL A 224 -10.40 -5.66 15.40
C VAL A 224 -10.32 -4.69 16.57
N GLU A 225 -10.87 -5.07 17.74
CA GLU A 225 -10.88 -4.20 18.92
C GLU A 225 -9.45 -3.79 19.30
N ARG A 226 -8.53 -4.76 19.35
CA ARG A 226 -7.14 -4.48 19.71
C ARG A 226 -6.45 -3.59 18.65
N ALA A 227 -6.76 -3.76 17.37
CA ALA A 227 -6.23 -2.93 16.30
C ALA A 227 -6.66 -1.44 16.45
N GLU A 228 -7.92 -1.20 16.80
CA GLU A 228 -8.44 0.15 17.10
C GLU A 228 -7.71 0.77 18.29
N ILE A 229 -7.50 -0.02 19.37
CA ILE A 229 -6.77 0.43 20.56
C ILE A 229 -5.32 0.80 20.22
N LEU A 230 -4.59 -0.09 19.54
CA LEU A 230 -3.19 0.16 19.15
C LEU A 230 -3.04 1.41 18.29
N ARG A 231 -3.97 1.62 17.33
CA ARG A 231 -3.97 2.77 16.44
C ARG A 231 -4.16 4.09 17.17
N GLU A 232 -4.98 4.10 18.23
CA GLU A 232 -5.33 5.30 19.01
C GLU A 232 -4.60 5.33 20.35
N LYS A 233 -3.27 5.26 20.30
CA LYS A 233 -2.37 5.49 21.45
C LYS A 233 -2.57 4.50 22.61
N GLY A 234 -3.07 3.30 22.30
CA GLY A 234 -3.35 2.28 23.31
C GLY A 234 -4.62 2.54 24.13
N THR A 235 -5.53 3.38 23.67
CA THR A 235 -6.79 3.72 24.36
C THR A 235 -8.01 3.11 23.68
N ASP A 236 -9.06 2.86 24.45
CA ASP A 236 -10.37 2.42 23.98
C ASP A 236 -11.29 3.56 23.51
N ARG A 237 -10.67 4.63 22.97
CA ARG A 237 -11.38 5.83 22.50
C ARG A 237 -12.42 5.53 21.42
N ALA A 238 -12.15 4.56 20.53
CA ALA A 238 -13.13 4.16 19.52
C ALA A 238 -14.41 3.61 20.16
N GLY A 239 -14.29 2.77 21.19
CA GLY A 239 -15.42 2.26 21.98
C GLY A 239 -16.18 3.38 22.69
N PHE A 240 -15.48 4.41 23.19
CA PHE A 240 -16.13 5.58 23.81
C PHE A 240 -17.03 6.31 22.80
N PHE A 241 -16.57 6.56 21.58
CA PHE A 241 -17.39 7.21 20.55
C PHE A 241 -18.57 6.34 20.06
N ARG A 242 -18.49 5.04 20.21
CA ARG A 242 -19.62 4.12 19.95
C ARG A 242 -20.57 3.96 21.16
N GLY A 243 -20.24 4.57 22.31
CA GLY A 243 -21.03 4.46 23.54
C GLY A 243 -20.88 3.12 24.29
N GLU A 244 -19.82 2.37 24.01
CA GLU A 244 -19.52 1.08 24.64
C GLU A 244 -18.88 1.24 26.03
N VAL A 245 -18.25 2.39 26.27
CA VAL A 245 -17.65 2.75 27.57
C VAL A 245 -17.97 4.22 27.91
N ASP A 246 -18.17 4.51 29.20
CA ASP A 246 -18.52 5.86 29.68
C ASP A 246 -17.37 6.87 29.54
N ARG A 247 -16.14 6.38 29.58
CA ARG A 247 -14.92 7.15 29.37
C ARG A 247 -13.85 6.26 28.79
N TYR A 248 -13.01 6.80 27.87
CA TYR A 248 -11.87 6.05 27.36
C TYR A 248 -10.69 6.10 28.34
N THR A 249 -9.92 5.02 28.35
CA THR A 249 -8.77 4.82 29.23
C THR A 249 -7.64 4.14 28.48
N TRP A 250 -6.45 4.15 29.06
CA TRP A 250 -5.31 3.41 28.52
C TRP A 250 -5.48 1.91 28.77
N LYS A 251 -5.43 1.10 27.71
CA LYS A 251 -5.70 -0.35 27.72
C LYS A 251 -4.49 -1.19 27.33
N ASP A 252 -3.72 -0.75 26.35
CA ASP A 252 -2.61 -1.53 25.77
C ASP A 252 -1.51 -0.54 25.32
N VAL A 253 -0.38 -1.07 24.83
CA VAL A 253 0.57 -0.29 24.05
C VAL A 253 -0.13 0.30 22.83
N GLY A 254 0.44 1.35 22.25
CA GLY A 254 -0.09 1.95 21.03
C GLY A 254 0.66 3.21 20.67
N SER A 255 0.37 3.74 19.50
CA SER A 255 0.93 5.01 19.03
C SER A 255 -0.12 5.83 18.28
N SER A 256 0.27 7.01 17.84
CA SER A 256 -0.60 7.88 17.04
C SER A 256 -0.48 7.52 15.56
N TYR A 257 -1.14 6.44 15.16
CA TYR A 257 -1.08 5.95 13.78
C TYR A 257 -2.15 6.55 12.85
N LEU A 258 -3.00 7.44 13.35
CA LEU A 258 -4.09 8.03 12.57
C LEU A 258 -3.59 9.12 11.62
N PRO A 259 -3.93 9.07 10.32
CA PRO A 259 -3.75 10.20 9.42
C PRO A 259 -4.81 11.27 9.69
N SER A 260 -4.56 12.51 9.26
CA SER A 260 -5.56 13.56 9.32
C SER A 260 -6.72 13.30 8.35
N ASP A 261 -7.91 13.82 8.67
CA ASP A 261 -9.06 13.74 7.76
C ASP A 261 -8.85 14.53 6.45
N LEU A 262 -7.90 15.46 6.42
CA LEU A 262 -7.48 16.15 5.20
C LEU A 262 -6.82 15.19 4.20
N LEU A 263 -5.93 14.30 4.66
CA LEU A 263 -5.32 13.28 3.81
C LEU A 263 -6.35 12.23 3.37
N ALA A 264 -7.27 11.86 4.26
CA ALA A 264 -8.37 10.97 3.91
C ALA A 264 -9.32 11.60 2.87
N ALA A 265 -9.57 12.90 2.93
CA ALA A 265 -10.34 13.63 1.93
C ALA A 265 -9.66 13.60 0.56
N PHE A 266 -8.34 13.81 0.52
CA PHE A 266 -7.56 13.66 -0.69
C PHE A 266 -7.67 12.22 -1.24
N LEU A 267 -7.48 11.23 -0.39
CA LEU A 267 -7.51 9.80 -0.77
C LEU A 267 -8.87 9.37 -1.32
N LEU A 268 -9.96 9.85 -0.72
CA LEU A 268 -11.30 9.51 -1.20
C LEU A 268 -11.54 9.95 -2.65
N ALA A 269 -11.04 11.13 -3.03
CA ALA A 269 -11.12 11.60 -4.41
C ALA A 269 -10.39 10.66 -5.38
N GLN A 270 -9.25 10.09 -4.95
CA GLN A 270 -8.51 9.09 -5.73
C GLN A 270 -9.31 7.79 -5.89
N PHE A 271 -9.94 7.30 -4.82
CA PHE A 271 -10.76 6.08 -4.88
C PHE A 271 -11.97 6.25 -5.81
N GLU A 272 -12.62 7.39 -5.79
CA GLU A 272 -13.75 7.69 -6.68
C GLU A 272 -13.34 7.81 -8.15
N ALA A 273 -12.05 8.02 -8.44
CA ALA A 273 -11.48 8.03 -9.78
C ALA A 273 -10.76 6.72 -10.16
N ALA A 274 -10.95 5.64 -9.37
CA ALA A 274 -10.19 4.41 -9.51
C ALA A 274 -10.22 3.84 -10.93
N ASP A 275 -11.38 3.80 -11.57
CA ASP A 275 -11.51 3.27 -12.93
C ASP A 275 -10.69 4.08 -13.95
N THR A 276 -10.70 5.40 -13.84
CA THR A 276 -9.91 6.28 -14.71
C THR A 276 -8.41 6.05 -14.49
N ILE A 277 -7.97 6.01 -13.24
CA ILE A 277 -6.57 5.77 -12.87
C ILE A 277 -6.10 4.43 -13.41
N GLN A 278 -6.88 3.37 -13.18
CA GLN A 278 -6.53 2.01 -13.62
C GLN A 278 -6.54 1.87 -15.14
N HIS A 279 -7.49 2.50 -15.83
CA HIS A 279 -7.51 2.50 -17.29
C HIS A 279 -6.22 3.10 -17.87
N GLU A 280 -5.79 4.27 -17.39
CA GLU A 280 -4.58 4.94 -17.87
C GLU A 280 -3.30 4.15 -17.52
N ARG A 281 -3.21 3.59 -16.31
CA ARG A 281 -2.10 2.74 -15.92
C ARG A 281 -1.99 1.49 -16.80
N ARG A 282 -3.11 0.82 -17.05
CA ARG A 282 -3.19 -0.32 -17.97
C ARG A 282 -2.75 0.04 -19.37
N ARG A 283 -3.20 1.19 -19.89
CA ARG A 283 -2.85 1.68 -21.22
C ARG A 283 -1.33 1.89 -21.36
N VAL A 284 -0.72 2.57 -20.38
CA VAL A 284 0.72 2.82 -20.35
C VAL A 284 1.51 1.51 -20.22
N TRP A 285 1.12 0.66 -19.28
CA TRP A 285 1.77 -0.61 -19.02
C TRP A 285 1.77 -1.51 -20.25
N ASN A 286 0.62 -1.68 -20.90
CA ASN A 286 0.48 -2.47 -22.12
C ASN A 286 1.35 -1.92 -23.26
N ARG A 287 1.43 -0.60 -23.39
CA ARG A 287 2.29 0.03 -24.40
C ARG A 287 3.77 -0.34 -24.21
N TYR A 288 4.25 -0.34 -22.97
CA TYR A 288 5.61 -0.82 -22.68
C TYR A 288 5.75 -2.31 -22.97
N PHE A 289 4.82 -3.12 -22.52
CA PHE A 289 4.88 -4.56 -22.67
C PHE A 289 4.93 -4.98 -24.16
N GLU A 290 4.06 -4.41 -24.97
CA GLU A 290 4.00 -4.69 -26.42
C GLU A 290 5.22 -4.10 -27.14
N GLY A 291 5.57 -2.84 -26.84
CA GLY A 291 6.65 -2.14 -27.52
C GLY A 291 8.03 -2.73 -27.23
N LEU A 292 8.22 -3.35 -26.06
CA LEU A 292 9.51 -3.91 -25.67
C LEU A 292 9.61 -5.43 -25.92
N ARG A 293 8.55 -6.09 -26.37
CA ARG A 293 8.56 -7.55 -26.58
C ARG A 293 9.68 -8.03 -27.50
N GLN A 294 9.82 -7.46 -28.69
CA GLN A 294 10.86 -7.84 -29.65
C GLN A 294 12.24 -7.42 -29.16
N TRP A 295 12.35 -6.24 -28.58
CA TRP A 295 13.61 -5.71 -28.03
C TRP A 295 14.12 -6.61 -26.90
N SER A 296 13.24 -7.03 -25.98
CA SER A 296 13.61 -7.89 -24.86
C SER A 296 14.15 -9.24 -25.31
N GLN A 297 13.53 -9.86 -26.32
CA GLN A 297 14.02 -11.12 -26.91
C GLN A 297 15.41 -10.96 -27.52
N TYR A 298 15.64 -9.88 -28.26
CA TYR A 298 16.94 -9.62 -28.90
C TYR A 298 18.06 -9.38 -27.89
N HIS A 299 17.76 -8.70 -26.76
CA HIS A 299 18.75 -8.35 -25.74
C HIS A 299 18.80 -9.31 -24.54
N GLY A 300 18.06 -10.41 -24.56
CA GLY A 300 18.01 -11.37 -23.45
C GLY A 300 17.38 -10.78 -22.18
N ALA A 301 16.64 -9.69 -22.30
CA ALA A 301 15.91 -9.09 -21.20
C ALA A 301 14.59 -9.85 -20.97
N ARG A 302 14.10 -9.83 -19.73
CA ARG A 302 12.80 -10.42 -19.37
C ARG A 302 11.79 -9.34 -19.03
N LEU A 303 10.61 -9.46 -19.59
CA LEU A 303 9.44 -8.65 -19.25
C LEU A 303 8.77 -9.21 -17.98
N PRO A 304 7.89 -8.42 -17.31
CA PRO A 304 7.13 -8.92 -16.17
C PRO A 304 6.31 -10.17 -16.54
N ALA A 305 6.43 -11.20 -15.73
CA ALA A 305 5.59 -12.41 -15.87
C ALA A 305 4.28 -12.21 -15.10
N ILE A 306 3.16 -12.50 -15.76
CA ILE A 306 1.84 -12.39 -15.15
C ILE A 306 1.20 -13.78 -15.23
N PRO A 307 1.10 -14.49 -14.09
CA PRO A 307 0.39 -15.77 -14.04
C PRO A 307 -1.09 -15.60 -14.43
N ASP A 308 -1.67 -16.62 -15.05
CA ASP A 308 -3.09 -16.62 -15.46
C ASP A 308 -4.05 -16.43 -14.28
N GLN A 309 -3.61 -16.79 -13.07
CA GLN A 309 -4.36 -16.61 -11.82
C GLN A 309 -4.38 -15.16 -11.31
N SER A 310 -3.51 -14.29 -11.85
CA SER A 310 -3.30 -12.94 -11.33
C SER A 310 -3.94 -11.87 -12.20
N ASP A 311 -4.91 -11.12 -11.63
CA ASP A 311 -5.35 -9.85 -12.18
C ASP A 311 -4.49 -8.75 -11.55
N GLN A 312 -3.61 -8.13 -12.35
CA GLN A 312 -2.70 -7.11 -11.83
C GLN A 312 -3.29 -5.70 -11.84
N PRO A 313 -2.94 -4.83 -10.87
CA PRO A 313 -3.39 -3.44 -10.83
C PRO A 313 -2.47 -2.47 -11.59
N TYR A 314 -1.57 -2.96 -12.42
CA TYR A 314 -0.64 -2.16 -13.25
C TYR A 314 0.16 -1.13 -12.42
N HIS A 315 0.71 -1.59 -11.27
CA HIS A 315 1.42 -0.69 -10.35
C HIS A 315 2.73 -0.18 -10.96
N MET A 316 3.56 -1.06 -11.47
CA MET A 316 4.83 -0.71 -12.11
C MET A 316 5.09 -1.62 -13.32
N PHE A 317 5.92 -1.12 -14.22
CA PHE A 317 6.53 -1.91 -15.28
C PHE A 317 8.03 -2.03 -14.98
N TYR A 318 8.60 -3.21 -15.11
CA TYR A 318 10.02 -3.45 -14.87
C TYR A 318 10.64 -4.31 -15.99
N LEU A 319 11.96 -4.26 -16.09
CA LEU A 319 12.77 -5.10 -16.95
C LEU A 319 13.83 -5.81 -16.12
N LEU A 320 13.99 -7.11 -16.36
CA LEU A 320 15.12 -7.86 -15.81
C LEU A 320 16.18 -8.00 -16.91
N LEU A 321 17.33 -7.37 -16.69
CA LEU A 321 18.43 -7.36 -17.63
C LEU A 321 19.44 -8.47 -17.31
N PRO A 322 20.13 -9.02 -18.30
CA PRO A 322 21.04 -10.14 -18.09
C PRO A 322 22.31 -9.77 -17.32
N SER A 323 22.66 -8.47 -17.26
CA SER A 323 23.84 -8.01 -16.55
C SER A 323 23.69 -6.60 -15.96
N ALA A 324 24.50 -6.27 -14.97
CA ALA A 324 24.56 -4.93 -14.36
C ALA A 324 25.07 -3.87 -15.37
N GLU A 325 25.98 -4.23 -16.25
CA GLU A 325 26.48 -3.33 -17.31
C GLU A 325 25.36 -2.97 -18.29
N GLY A 326 24.53 -3.97 -18.66
CA GLY A 326 23.36 -3.74 -19.51
C GLY A 326 22.34 -2.84 -18.83
N GLN A 327 22.13 -3.00 -17.52
CA GLN A 327 21.26 -2.14 -16.71
C GLN A 327 21.78 -0.69 -16.71
N GLN A 328 23.05 -0.48 -16.41
CA GLN A 328 23.64 0.86 -16.37
C GLN A 328 23.60 1.53 -17.77
N GLY A 329 23.92 0.78 -18.82
CA GLY A 329 23.84 1.29 -20.19
C GLY A 329 22.43 1.73 -20.60
N LEU A 330 21.38 0.96 -20.18
CA LEU A 330 19.99 1.35 -20.43
C LEU A 330 19.59 2.62 -19.66
N ILE A 331 20.01 2.74 -18.40
CA ILE A 331 19.77 3.93 -17.57
C ILE A 331 20.40 5.17 -18.19
N ASP A 332 21.67 5.09 -18.57
CA ASP A 332 22.43 6.20 -19.14
C ASP A 332 21.86 6.66 -20.50
N HIS A 333 21.38 5.70 -21.30
CA HIS A 333 20.81 6.00 -22.63
C HIS A 333 19.39 6.55 -22.56
N SER A 334 18.58 6.06 -21.64
CA SER A 334 17.14 6.38 -21.61
C SER A 334 16.82 7.76 -21.05
N GLY A 335 17.75 8.40 -20.33
CA GLY A 335 17.48 9.64 -19.60
C GLY A 335 16.41 9.50 -18.52
N VAL A 336 16.02 8.27 -18.18
CA VAL A 336 15.04 8.00 -17.12
C VAL A 336 15.68 8.24 -15.77
N SER A 337 15.07 9.09 -14.96
CA SER A 337 15.46 9.24 -13.55
C SER A 337 15.09 7.95 -12.82
N THR A 338 16.09 7.22 -12.31
CA THR A 338 15.86 6.02 -11.49
C THR A 338 16.10 6.38 -10.02
N SER A 339 15.14 6.10 -9.16
CA SER A 339 15.30 6.26 -7.71
C SER A 339 15.96 5.05 -7.04
N LEU A 340 16.22 3.98 -7.79
CA LEU A 340 16.82 2.74 -7.31
C LEU A 340 18.15 2.51 -8.04
N ARG A 341 19.23 2.64 -7.29
CA ARG A 341 20.55 2.13 -7.64
C ARG A 341 20.77 0.80 -6.92
#